data_1621d4c9151d01db348ee970f68646e9
#
_entry.id   1621d4c9151d01db348ee970f68646e9
#
_cell.length_a   1.000
_cell.length_b   1.000
_cell.length_c   1.000
_cell.angle_alpha   90.00
_cell.angle_beta   90.00
_cell.angle_gamma   90.00
#
_symmetry.space_group_name_H-M   'P 1'
#
loop_
_entity.id
_entity.type
_entity.pdbx_description
1 polymer ?
#
loop_
_entity_poly.entity_id
_entity_poly.type
_entity_poly.pdbx_seq_one_letter_code
_entity_poly.pdbx_strand_id
1 'polypeptide(L)'
;MKFRIVALAALVLLSACGKKGLIDQGGIWTERSACPIPGIPAGTGDVTIFNPSNSIAADAIDVTATITNMRANCQQGGEQIVSTVTFDVVATRRDAAEARQLVLPYFDVVLRAGNEVVAKRVGRVGLNFVPGSLRAQTSGQATVQVHRSAAELPTETRRELTRPRKAGDVSAAVDPLTDPAIRAAVANATFEHLVGFQLTEQQLRYNVTR
;
A
#
# COMPACT_ATOMS: atom_id res chain seq x y z
N MET A 1 -37.43 41.74 1.25
CA MET A 1 -36.18 41.68 0.46
C MET A 1 -35.03 40.89 1.12
N LYS A 2 -35.27 40.07 2.17
CA LYS A 2 -34.22 39.33 2.90
C LYS A 2 -34.14 37.81 2.57
N PHE A 3 -35.07 37.27 1.80
CA PHE A 3 -35.13 35.82 1.47
C PHE A 3 -34.40 35.40 0.17
N ARG A 4 -33.97 36.36 -0.65
CA ARG A 4 -33.30 36.06 -1.94
C ARG A 4 -31.78 35.93 -1.84
N ILE A 5 -31.16 36.32 -0.74
CA ILE A 5 -29.68 36.29 -0.57
C ILE A 5 -29.21 34.96 0.00
N VAL A 6 -30.06 34.25 0.74
CA VAL A 6 -29.69 32.94 1.34
C VAL A 6 -29.66 31.81 0.29
N ALA A 7 -30.44 31.90 -0.78
CA ALA A 7 -30.48 30.88 -1.84
C ALA A 7 -29.23 30.92 -2.76
N LEU A 8 -28.54 32.04 -2.87
CA LEU A 8 -27.31 32.13 -3.71
C LEU A 8 -26.05 31.61 -2.99
N ALA A 9 -26.02 31.62 -1.66
CA ALA A 9 -24.88 31.11 -0.88
C ALA A 9 -24.83 29.59 -0.80
N ALA A 10 -25.95 28.88 -1.00
CA ALA A 10 -26.00 27.41 -0.96
C ALA A 10 -25.51 26.73 -2.25
N LEU A 11 -25.42 27.45 -3.37
CA LEU A 11 -24.98 26.87 -4.66
C LEU A 11 -23.46 26.81 -4.85
N VAL A 12 -22.67 27.46 -3.99
CA VAL A 12 -21.20 27.53 -4.15
C VAL A 12 -20.46 26.38 -3.46
N LEU A 13 -21.14 25.56 -2.65
CA LEU A 13 -20.51 24.48 -1.87
C LEU A 13 -20.49 23.09 -2.55
N LEU A 14 -20.99 22.96 -3.78
CA LEU A 14 -21.05 21.68 -4.50
C LEU A 14 -19.93 21.44 -5.51
N SER A 15 -18.89 22.28 -5.55
CA SER A 15 -17.83 22.17 -6.57
C SER A 15 -16.50 21.57 -6.10
N ALA A 16 -16.48 20.76 -5.04
CA ALA A 16 -15.22 20.23 -4.47
C ALA A 16 -15.11 18.69 -4.48
N CYS A 17 -15.38 18.05 -5.63
CA CYS A 17 -14.96 16.68 -5.87
C CYS A 17 -14.52 16.49 -7.33
N GLY A 18 -13.56 17.29 -7.76
CA GLY A 18 -12.90 17.10 -9.05
C GLY A 18 -11.66 16.23 -8.89
N LYS A 19 -11.73 14.92 -9.16
CA LYS A 19 -10.54 14.17 -9.53
C LYS A 19 -9.92 14.88 -10.72
N LYS A 20 -8.64 15.26 -10.62
CA LYS A 20 -7.89 15.90 -11.70
C LYS A 20 -7.62 14.88 -12.82
N GLY A 21 -8.61 14.58 -13.60
CA GLY A 21 -8.47 13.93 -14.90
C GLY A 21 -8.69 14.97 -15.97
N LEU A 22 -7.73 15.16 -16.86
CA LEU A 22 -7.94 15.96 -18.06
C LEU A 22 -8.78 15.14 -19.02
N ILE A 23 -9.97 15.61 -19.36
CA ILE A 23 -10.80 15.08 -20.43
C ILE A 23 -10.41 15.83 -21.68
N ASP A 24 -9.67 15.21 -22.58
CA ASP A 24 -9.39 15.72 -23.91
C ASP A 24 -10.22 14.92 -24.94
N GLN A 25 -10.25 15.37 -26.19
CA GLN A 25 -11.04 14.72 -27.27
C GLN A 25 -10.72 13.23 -27.52
N GLY A 26 -9.72 12.68 -26.84
CA GLY A 26 -9.30 11.28 -26.88
C GLY A 26 -9.60 10.44 -25.63
N GLY A 27 -10.30 10.96 -24.61
CA GLY A 27 -10.62 10.21 -23.40
C GLY A 27 -10.11 10.82 -22.08
N ILE A 28 -10.16 10.03 -20.99
CA ILE A 28 -9.70 10.46 -19.65
C ILE A 28 -8.22 10.10 -19.53
N TRP A 29 -7.37 11.11 -19.37
CA TRP A 29 -5.95 10.93 -19.12
C TRP A 29 -5.66 10.97 -17.63
N THR A 30 -5.10 9.92 -17.11
CA THR A 30 -4.54 9.90 -15.74
C THR A 30 -3.02 9.94 -15.83
N GLU A 31 -2.42 10.95 -15.24
CA GLU A 31 -0.96 11.00 -15.11
C GLU A 31 -0.51 9.84 -14.21
N ARG A 32 0.43 9.02 -14.71
CA ARG A 32 0.99 7.92 -13.93
C ARG A 32 1.85 8.49 -12.80
N SER A 33 1.53 8.11 -11.56
CA SER A 33 2.38 8.43 -10.42
C SER A 33 3.67 7.59 -10.45
N ALA A 34 4.80 8.24 -10.19
CA ALA A 34 6.08 7.57 -9.98
C ALA A 34 6.24 7.03 -8.55
N CYS A 35 5.28 7.32 -7.67
CA CYS A 35 5.30 6.84 -6.28
C CYS A 35 5.16 5.32 -6.20
N PRO A 36 5.94 4.65 -5.34
CA PRO A 36 5.74 3.24 -5.03
C PRO A 36 4.32 2.97 -4.55
N ILE A 37 3.72 1.91 -5.05
CA ILE A 37 2.37 1.48 -4.69
C ILE A 37 2.43 0.80 -3.32
N PRO A 38 1.72 1.32 -2.29
CA PRO A 38 1.74 0.70 -0.98
C PRO A 38 0.87 -0.55 -0.94
N GLY A 39 1.30 -1.57 -0.19
CA GLY A 39 0.53 -2.80 -0.04
C GLY A 39 0.98 -3.68 1.12
N ILE A 40 0.16 -4.66 1.44
CA ILE A 40 0.48 -5.74 2.37
C ILE A 40 0.46 -7.04 1.57
N PRO A 41 1.58 -7.78 1.48
CA PRO A 41 1.60 -9.05 0.78
C PRO A 41 0.62 -10.06 1.39
N ALA A 42 -0.01 -10.86 0.55
CA ALA A 42 -0.97 -11.87 1.00
C ALA A 42 -0.35 -12.79 2.07
N GLY A 43 -1.12 -13.06 3.13
CA GLY A 43 -0.71 -13.90 4.25
C GLY A 43 0.28 -13.27 5.23
N THR A 44 0.69 -12.01 5.05
CA THR A 44 1.66 -11.35 5.96
C THR A 44 1.06 -10.20 6.77
N GLY A 45 -0.21 -9.88 6.56
CA GLY A 45 -0.91 -8.81 7.26
C GLY A 45 -1.30 -9.15 8.70
N ASP A 46 -1.22 -10.40 9.08
CA ASP A 46 -1.53 -10.86 10.43
C ASP A 46 -0.56 -11.95 10.90
N VAL A 47 -0.48 -12.12 12.21
CA VAL A 47 0.32 -13.15 12.87
C VAL A 47 -0.47 -13.79 13.99
N THR A 48 -0.42 -15.13 14.05
CA THR A 48 -0.95 -15.92 15.16
C THR A 48 0.22 -16.54 15.92
N ILE A 49 0.22 -16.33 17.23
CA ILE A 49 1.18 -16.91 18.17
C ILE A 49 0.45 -17.97 18.99
N PHE A 50 1.05 -19.15 19.09
CA PHE A 50 0.51 -20.28 19.80
C PHE A 50 1.29 -20.53 21.10
N ASN A 51 0.57 -21.04 22.11
CA ASN A 51 1.16 -21.55 23.34
C ASN A 51 0.47 -22.87 23.71
N PRO A 52 1.17 -24.03 23.62
CA PRO A 52 2.59 -24.17 23.23
C PRO A 52 2.83 -23.91 21.74
N SER A 53 4.03 -23.44 21.40
CA SER A 53 4.38 -22.97 20.04
C SER A 53 4.38 -24.06 18.97
N ASN A 54 4.41 -25.32 19.35
CA ASN A 54 4.35 -26.48 18.46
C ASN A 54 2.91 -26.94 18.13
N SER A 55 1.89 -26.33 18.75
CA SER A 55 0.48 -26.59 18.43
C SER A 55 -0.04 -25.55 17.45
N ILE A 56 -0.98 -25.97 16.58
CA ILE A 56 -1.78 -25.09 15.72
C ILE A 56 -3.27 -25.22 16.01
N ALA A 57 -3.64 -25.87 17.12
CA ALA A 57 -5.03 -26.02 17.53
C ALA A 57 -5.61 -24.68 18.00
N ALA A 58 -6.91 -24.51 17.84
CA ALA A 58 -7.58 -23.24 18.16
C ALA A 58 -7.48 -22.87 19.66
N ASP A 59 -7.46 -23.86 20.52
CA ASP A 59 -7.28 -23.70 21.98
C ASP A 59 -5.84 -23.31 22.38
N ALA A 60 -4.87 -23.50 21.49
CA ALA A 60 -3.49 -23.09 21.68
C ALA A 60 -3.20 -21.65 21.20
N ILE A 61 -4.16 -20.97 20.58
CA ILE A 61 -3.99 -19.57 20.17
C ILE A 61 -3.79 -18.71 21.43
N ASP A 62 -2.63 -18.06 21.51
CA ASP A 62 -2.24 -17.19 22.61
C ASP A 62 -2.45 -15.71 22.25
N VAL A 63 -1.88 -15.27 21.12
CA VAL A 63 -2.02 -13.89 20.61
C VAL A 63 -2.29 -13.91 19.12
N THR A 64 -3.21 -13.06 18.68
CA THR A 64 -3.37 -12.68 17.28
C THR A 64 -3.08 -11.19 17.12
N ALA A 65 -2.36 -10.81 16.08
CA ALA A 65 -2.12 -9.41 15.75
C ALA A 65 -2.31 -9.16 14.26
N THR A 66 -2.81 -7.97 13.92
CA THR A 66 -3.14 -7.58 12.54
C THR A 66 -2.60 -6.19 12.25
N ILE A 67 -1.99 -6.02 11.08
CA ILE A 67 -1.64 -4.71 10.51
C ILE A 67 -2.90 -4.12 9.90
N THR A 68 -3.22 -2.89 10.26
CA THR A 68 -4.41 -2.18 9.79
C THR A 68 -4.12 -0.70 9.56
N ASN A 69 -5.10 0.04 9.06
CA ASN A 69 -5.02 1.50 8.90
C ASN A 69 -3.75 1.96 8.17
N MET A 70 -3.32 1.20 7.15
CA MET A 70 -2.13 1.55 6.38
C MET A 70 -2.37 2.82 5.58
N ARG A 71 -1.45 3.77 5.68
CA ARG A 71 -1.47 5.05 4.95
C ARG A 71 -0.11 5.31 4.36
N ALA A 72 -0.08 5.80 3.14
CA ALA A 72 1.15 6.17 2.47
C ALA A 72 1.21 7.67 2.21
N ASN A 73 2.38 8.22 2.42
CA ASN A 73 2.76 9.56 1.97
C ASN A 73 3.93 9.43 1.02
N CYS A 74 3.90 10.14 -0.10
CA CYS A 74 4.95 10.09 -1.09
C CYS A 74 5.39 11.49 -1.50
N GLN A 75 6.67 11.74 -1.38
CA GLN A 75 7.31 12.99 -1.77
C GLN A 75 8.14 12.76 -3.04
N GLN A 76 7.85 13.53 -4.07
CA GLN A 76 8.51 13.45 -5.39
C GLN A 76 9.45 14.64 -5.64
N GLY A 77 10.05 15.20 -4.60
CA GLY A 77 11.02 16.30 -4.72
C GLY A 77 12.43 15.79 -5.04
N GLY A 78 13.12 16.45 -5.99
CA GLY A 78 14.52 16.13 -6.30
C GLY A 78 14.75 14.81 -7.03
N GLU A 79 15.93 14.20 -6.83
CA GLU A 79 16.37 12.97 -7.48
C GLU A 79 15.82 11.70 -6.83
N GLN A 80 15.31 11.82 -5.60
CA GLN A 80 14.75 10.70 -4.85
C GLN A 80 13.24 10.85 -4.69
N ILE A 81 12.53 9.75 -4.88
CA ILE A 81 11.14 9.59 -4.50
C ILE A 81 11.14 8.92 -3.14
N VAL A 82 10.58 9.61 -2.14
CA VAL A 82 10.51 9.10 -0.76
C VAL A 82 9.10 8.64 -0.49
N SER A 83 8.93 7.35 -0.22
CA SER A 83 7.65 6.75 0.17
C SER A 83 7.69 6.40 1.65
N THR A 84 6.78 6.96 2.44
CA THR A 84 6.60 6.65 3.86
C THR A 84 5.25 6.00 4.06
N VAL A 85 5.25 4.82 4.64
CA VAL A 85 4.03 4.07 5.01
C VAL A 85 3.93 4.07 6.54
N THR A 86 2.78 4.49 7.06
CA THR A 86 2.40 4.34 8.47
C THR A 86 1.29 3.30 8.58
N PHE A 87 1.27 2.55 9.66
CA PHE A 87 0.28 1.52 9.91
C PHE A 87 0.06 1.33 11.41
N ASP A 88 -1.11 0.81 11.76
CA ASP A 88 -1.41 0.40 13.13
C ASP A 88 -1.31 -1.13 13.23
N VAL A 89 -0.89 -1.60 14.40
CA VAL A 89 -0.92 -3.00 14.78
C VAL A 89 -1.87 -3.16 15.96
N VAL A 90 -2.94 -3.90 15.74
CA VAL A 90 -3.93 -4.25 16.77
C VAL A 90 -3.73 -5.71 17.14
N ALA A 91 -3.62 -6.00 18.43
CA ALA A 91 -3.44 -7.36 18.93
C ALA A 91 -4.49 -7.72 19.98
N THR A 92 -4.85 -9.01 19.99
CA THR A 92 -5.72 -9.61 21.01
C THR A 92 -5.01 -10.82 21.61
N ARG A 93 -5.03 -10.95 22.93
CA ARG A 93 -4.49 -12.11 23.68
C ARG A 93 -5.61 -12.89 24.36
N ARG A 94 -5.34 -14.15 24.65
CA ARG A 94 -6.30 -15.04 25.32
C ARG A 94 -6.43 -14.75 26.83
N ASP A 95 -5.30 -14.49 27.50
CA ASP A 95 -5.25 -14.27 28.93
C ASP A 95 -4.90 -12.81 29.26
N ALA A 96 -5.71 -12.18 30.13
CA ALA A 96 -5.58 -10.78 30.50
C ALA A 96 -4.99 -10.58 31.91
N ALA A 97 -4.67 -11.65 32.68
CA ALA A 97 -4.35 -11.55 34.10
C ALA A 97 -3.16 -10.63 34.35
N GLU A 98 -2.07 -10.77 33.63
CA GLU A 98 -0.83 -10.03 33.88
C GLU A 98 -0.47 -9.04 32.80
N ALA A 99 0.40 -8.07 33.11
CA ALA A 99 1.03 -7.21 32.14
C ALA A 99 1.93 -8.05 31.22
N ARG A 100 1.90 -7.76 29.93
CA ARG A 100 2.75 -8.47 28.96
C ARG A 100 3.24 -7.52 27.87
N GLN A 101 4.52 -7.59 27.58
CA GLN A 101 5.11 -6.96 26.42
C GLN A 101 5.33 -7.98 25.32
N LEU A 102 5.00 -7.63 24.09
CA LEU A 102 5.20 -8.44 22.90
C LEU A 102 5.87 -7.60 21.84
N VAL A 103 6.96 -8.11 21.25
CA VAL A 103 7.65 -7.47 20.14
C VAL A 103 7.43 -8.29 18.89
N LEU A 104 6.87 -7.65 17.87
CA LEU A 104 6.61 -8.29 16.58
C LEU A 104 7.54 -7.73 15.51
N PRO A 105 8.31 -8.58 14.83
CA PRO A 105 9.10 -8.15 13.69
C PRO A 105 8.20 -7.95 12.48
N TYR A 106 8.45 -6.87 11.72
CA TYR A 106 7.84 -6.62 10.42
C TYR A 106 8.94 -6.36 9.39
N PHE A 107 8.65 -6.65 8.14
CA PHE A 107 9.50 -6.25 7.03
C PHE A 107 8.90 -5.07 6.28
N ASP A 108 9.77 -4.29 5.70
CA ASP A 108 9.47 -3.35 4.65
C ASP A 108 10.29 -3.75 3.42
N VAL A 109 9.66 -3.80 2.25
CA VAL A 109 10.30 -4.24 1.02
C VAL A 109 9.89 -3.35 -0.14
N VAL A 110 10.88 -3.03 -0.99
CA VAL A 110 10.64 -2.42 -2.29
C VAL A 110 10.72 -3.50 -3.36
N LEU A 111 9.63 -3.69 -4.08
CA LEU A 111 9.60 -4.51 -5.29
C LEU A 111 9.62 -3.63 -6.52
N ARG A 112 10.27 -4.11 -7.57
CA ARG A 112 10.24 -3.58 -8.93
C ARG A 112 9.60 -4.60 -9.85
N ALA A 113 8.78 -4.15 -10.78
CA ALA A 113 8.09 -5.01 -11.74
C ALA A 113 7.27 -6.14 -11.08
N GLY A 114 6.85 -5.99 -9.82
CA GLY A 114 6.03 -6.94 -9.07
C GLY A 114 6.78 -8.15 -8.49
N ASN A 115 8.04 -8.37 -8.83
CA ASN A 115 8.78 -9.59 -8.42
C ASN A 115 10.26 -9.38 -8.07
N GLU A 116 10.87 -8.30 -8.48
CA GLU A 116 12.28 -8.02 -8.19
C GLU A 116 12.40 -7.30 -6.84
N VAL A 117 13.05 -7.93 -5.86
CA VAL A 117 13.35 -7.31 -4.57
C VAL A 117 14.53 -6.35 -4.72
N VAL A 118 14.24 -5.04 -4.66
CA VAL A 118 15.27 -3.99 -4.75
C VAL A 118 15.89 -3.71 -3.40
N ALA A 119 15.07 -3.70 -2.34
CA ALA A 119 15.52 -3.47 -0.98
C ALA A 119 14.56 -4.15 0.01
N LYS A 120 15.10 -4.67 1.10
CA LYS A 120 14.34 -5.22 2.23
C LYS A 120 14.97 -4.80 3.54
N ARG A 121 14.15 -4.37 4.49
CA ARG A 121 14.53 -4.10 5.88
C ARG A 121 13.60 -4.81 6.83
N VAL A 122 14.06 -5.02 8.06
CA VAL A 122 13.24 -5.59 9.13
C VAL A 122 13.22 -4.61 10.30
N GLY A 123 12.03 -4.19 10.66
CA GLY A 123 11.75 -3.37 11.84
C GLY A 123 11.06 -4.18 12.93
N ARG A 124 10.73 -3.52 14.04
CA ARG A 124 10.01 -4.11 15.17
C ARG A 124 8.98 -3.14 15.70
N VAL A 125 7.83 -3.67 16.09
CA VAL A 125 6.80 -2.93 16.84
C VAL A 125 6.59 -3.58 18.20
N GLY A 126 6.47 -2.76 19.23
CA GLY A 126 6.19 -3.20 20.59
C GLY A 126 4.72 -3.04 20.95
N LEU A 127 4.13 -4.07 21.52
CA LEU A 127 2.77 -4.08 22.04
C LEU A 127 2.81 -4.23 23.55
N ASN A 128 2.09 -3.39 24.29
CA ASN A 128 2.01 -3.42 25.75
C ASN A 128 0.58 -3.77 26.16
N PHE A 129 0.38 -4.97 26.67
CA PHE A 129 -0.86 -5.38 27.29
C PHE A 129 -0.81 -5.01 28.77
N VAL A 130 -1.71 -4.13 29.20
CA VAL A 130 -1.86 -3.81 30.64
C VAL A 130 -2.66 -4.92 31.34
N PRO A 131 -2.52 -5.08 32.67
CA PRO A 131 -3.31 -6.05 33.41
C PRO A 131 -4.81 -5.84 33.19
N GLY A 132 -5.56 -6.91 33.02
CA GLY A 132 -7.00 -6.90 32.76
C GLY A 132 -7.39 -6.59 31.32
N SER A 133 -6.45 -6.23 30.43
CA SER A 133 -6.76 -5.95 29.02
C SER A 133 -6.43 -7.14 28.13
N LEU A 134 -7.41 -7.53 27.31
CA LEU A 134 -7.21 -8.50 26.22
C LEU A 134 -6.64 -7.87 24.96
N ARG A 135 -6.61 -6.53 24.85
CA ARG A 135 -6.23 -5.83 23.63
C ARG A 135 -5.04 -4.91 23.86
N ALA A 136 -4.20 -4.79 22.85
CA ALA A 136 -3.12 -3.81 22.78
C ALA A 136 -3.06 -3.26 21.34
N GLN A 137 -2.60 -2.02 21.21
CA GLN A 137 -2.38 -1.36 19.93
C GLN A 137 -1.08 -0.57 19.96
N THR A 138 -0.44 -0.50 18.81
CA THR A 138 0.73 0.33 18.56
C THR A 138 0.74 0.77 17.11
N SER A 139 1.59 1.72 16.75
CA SER A 139 1.78 2.14 15.36
C SER A 139 3.20 1.87 14.91
N GLY A 140 3.36 1.59 13.63
CA GLY A 140 4.64 1.41 12.96
C GLY A 140 4.78 2.36 11.77
N GLN A 141 6.03 2.52 11.32
CA GLN A 141 6.36 3.32 10.14
C GLN A 141 7.49 2.67 9.38
N ALA A 142 7.40 2.72 8.06
CA ALA A 142 8.45 2.30 7.12
C ALA A 142 8.69 3.41 6.10
N THR A 143 9.96 3.66 5.74
CA THR A 143 10.31 4.68 4.75
C THR A 143 11.33 4.11 3.77
N VAL A 144 11.04 4.25 2.49
CA VAL A 144 11.91 3.80 1.39
C VAL A 144 12.18 4.93 0.42
N GLN A 145 13.28 4.80 -0.30
CA GLN A 145 13.69 5.75 -1.32
C GLN A 145 13.92 5.02 -2.63
N VAL A 146 13.39 5.58 -3.72
CA VAL A 146 13.58 5.10 -5.07
C VAL A 146 14.15 6.23 -5.90
N HIS A 147 15.20 5.95 -6.68
CA HIS A 147 15.76 6.96 -7.57
C HIS A 147 14.75 7.31 -8.67
N ARG A 148 14.50 8.62 -8.86
CA ARG A 148 13.50 9.11 -9.81
C ARG A 148 13.67 8.53 -11.21
N SER A 149 14.92 8.49 -11.71
CA SER A 149 15.22 7.97 -13.06
C SER A 149 14.84 6.49 -13.23
N ALA A 150 14.80 5.70 -12.15
CA ALA A 150 14.35 4.31 -12.21
C ALA A 150 12.83 4.17 -12.31
N ALA A 151 12.08 5.16 -11.82
CA ALA A 151 10.62 5.20 -11.87
C ALA A 151 10.07 5.96 -13.10
N GLU A 152 10.95 6.53 -13.93
CA GLU A 152 10.57 7.21 -15.16
C GLU A 152 10.46 6.23 -16.34
N LEU A 153 9.44 6.45 -17.15
CA LEU A 153 9.28 5.71 -18.40
C LEU A 153 10.28 6.21 -19.46
N PRO A 154 10.84 5.32 -20.27
CA PRO A 154 11.56 5.73 -21.48
C PRO A 154 10.74 6.69 -22.33
N THR A 155 11.41 7.67 -22.95
CA THR A 155 10.74 8.74 -23.69
C THR A 155 9.82 8.21 -24.80
N GLU A 156 10.25 7.17 -25.51
CA GLU A 156 9.44 6.55 -26.58
C GLU A 156 8.20 5.87 -26.02
N THR A 157 8.35 5.11 -24.93
CA THR A 157 7.21 4.47 -24.25
C THR A 157 6.22 5.51 -23.75
N ARG A 158 6.71 6.60 -23.14
CA ARG A 158 5.85 7.70 -22.69
C ARG A 158 5.11 8.33 -23.87
N ARG A 159 5.80 8.61 -24.98
CA ARG A 159 5.20 9.19 -26.18
C ARG A 159 4.08 8.30 -26.73
N GLU A 160 4.31 6.99 -26.81
CA GLU A 160 3.31 6.04 -27.32
C GLU A 160 2.09 5.94 -26.40
N LEU A 161 2.30 5.91 -25.09
CA LEU A 161 1.21 5.86 -24.10
C LEU A 161 0.37 7.15 -24.06
N THR A 162 0.98 8.31 -24.35
CA THR A 162 0.31 9.62 -24.30
C THR A 162 -0.06 10.16 -25.68
N ARG A 163 0.14 9.38 -26.74
CA ARG A 163 -0.19 9.80 -28.11
C ARG A 163 -1.71 10.01 -28.27
N PRO A 164 -2.15 11.22 -28.67
CA PRO A 164 -3.56 11.46 -28.95
C PRO A 164 -4.06 10.52 -30.05
N ARG A 165 -5.20 9.87 -29.82
CA ARG A 165 -5.84 8.95 -30.77
C ARG A 165 -7.18 9.52 -31.18
N LYS A 166 -7.43 9.58 -32.50
CA LYS A 166 -8.70 10.09 -33.00
C LYS A 166 -9.72 8.96 -33.12
N ALA A 167 -10.97 9.27 -32.86
CA ALA A 167 -12.06 8.33 -33.06
C ALA A 167 -12.08 7.89 -34.56
N GLY A 168 -12.09 6.58 -34.80
CA GLY A 168 -12.01 5.99 -36.13
C GLY A 168 -10.61 5.53 -36.56
N ASP A 169 -9.54 5.91 -35.86
CA ASP A 169 -8.21 5.35 -36.08
C ASP A 169 -8.14 3.89 -35.62
N VAL A 170 -7.53 3.00 -36.39
CA VAL A 170 -7.30 1.61 -36.02
C VAL A 170 -6.52 1.53 -34.69
N SER A 171 -5.58 2.45 -34.50
CA SER A 171 -4.79 2.56 -33.26
C SER A 171 -5.61 2.96 -32.02
N ALA A 172 -6.80 3.55 -32.21
CA ALA A 172 -7.67 3.92 -31.07
C ALA A 172 -8.35 2.69 -30.44
N ALA A 173 -8.48 1.60 -31.16
CA ALA A 173 -9.05 0.35 -30.69
C ALA A 173 -8.03 -0.60 -30.05
N VAL A 174 -6.74 -0.28 -30.09
CA VAL A 174 -5.66 -1.12 -29.57
C VAL A 174 -5.10 -0.52 -28.29
N ASP A 175 -5.13 -1.29 -27.18
CA ASP A 175 -4.45 -0.92 -25.95
C ASP A 175 -2.92 -1.01 -26.16
N PRO A 176 -2.15 0.08 -25.94
CA PRO A 176 -0.68 0.06 -26.05
C PRO A 176 -0.01 -0.98 -25.14
N LEU A 177 -0.64 -1.34 -24.03
CA LEU A 177 -0.11 -2.35 -23.11
C LEU A 177 -0.21 -3.79 -23.66
N THR A 178 -0.85 -4.00 -24.83
CA THR A 178 -0.76 -5.27 -25.55
C THR A 178 0.62 -5.49 -26.16
N ASP A 179 1.40 -4.41 -26.42
CA ASP A 179 2.80 -4.52 -26.83
C ASP A 179 3.65 -5.00 -25.64
N PRO A 180 4.35 -6.14 -25.78
CA PRO A 180 5.19 -6.69 -24.73
C PRO A 180 6.32 -5.74 -24.29
N ALA A 181 6.90 -4.95 -25.21
CA ALA A 181 7.98 -4.02 -24.91
C ALA A 181 7.47 -2.83 -24.07
N ILE A 182 6.31 -2.29 -24.43
CA ILE A 182 5.65 -1.22 -23.66
C ILE A 182 5.27 -1.73 -22.27
N ARG A 183 4.67 -2.90 -22.19
CA ARG A 183 4.29 -3.54 -20.91
C ARG A 183 5.51 -3.77 -20.02
N ALA A 184 6.60 -4.29 -20.55
CA ALA A 184 7.85 -4.48 -19.81
C ALA A 184 8.45 -3.16 -19.32
N ALA A 185 8.46 -2.13 -20.16
CA ALA A 185 8.95 -0.81 -19.77
C ALA A 185 8.12 -0.18 -18.64
N VAL A 186 6.78 -0.32 -18.69
CA VAL A 186 5.88 0.15 -17.63
C VAL A 186 6.12 -0.65 -16.34
N ALA A 187 6.23 -1.97 -16.41
CA ALA A 187 6.51 -2.81 -15.26
C ALA A 187 7.85 -2.41 -14.60
N ASN A 188 8.92 -2.28 -15.39
CA ASN A 188 10.24 -1.90 -14.90
C ASN A 188 10.31 -0.52 -14.25
N ALA A 189 9.43 0.40 -14.63
CA ALA A 189 9.30 1.71 -14.00
C ALA A 189 8.30 1.72 -12.82
N THR A 190 7.68 0.59 -12.48
CA THR A 190 6.70 0.47 -11.41
C THR A 190 7.35 -0.13 -10.17
N PHE A 191 7.19 0.57 -9.05
CA PHE A 191 7.67 0.13 -7.75
C PHE A 191 6.50 -0.09 -6.80
N GLU A 192 6.67 -1.04 -5.90
CA GLU A 192 5.76 -1.31 -4.79
C GLU A 192 6.50 -1.14 -3.47
N HIS A 193 5.85 -0.57 -2.47
CA HIS A 193 6.35 -0.45 -1.10
C HIS A 193 5.47 -1.31 -0.20
N LEU A 194 5.93 -2.52 0.09
CA LEU A 194 5.14 -3.51 0.79
C LEU A 194 5.60 -3.67 2.23
N VAL A 195 4.65 -3.73 3.15
CA VAL A 195 4.89 -3.91 4.59
C VAL A 195 4.09 -5.13 5.07
N GLY A 196 4.72 -5.99 5.88
CA GLY A 196 4.06 -7.16 6.43
C GLY A 196 4.80 -7.69 7.67
N PHE A 197 4.18 -8.55 8.46
CA PHE A 197 4.89 -9.22 9.55
C PHE A 197 5.97 -10.14 8.99
N GLN A 198 7.15 -10.12 9.62
CA GLN A 198 8.22 -11.07 9.34
C GLN A 198 7.88 -12.40 10.03
N LEU A 199 7.19 -13.26 9.30
CA LEU A 199 6.67 -14.53 9.78
C LEU A 199 7.72 -15.64 9.66
N THR A 200 7.60 -16.63 10.54
CA THR A 200 8.22 -17.94 10.34
C THR A 200 7.48 -18.71 9.22
N GLU A 201 8.13 -19.74 8.67
CA GLU A 201 7.49 -20.58 7.64
C GLU A 201 6.20 -21.23 8.16
N GLN A 202 6.18 -21.66 9.42
CA GLN A 202 4.99 -22.23 10.05
C GLN A 202 3.85 -21.21 10.16
N GLN A 203 4.15 -19.98 10.60
CA GLN A 203 3.16 -18.90 10.68
C GLN A 203 2.61 -18.53 9.30
N LEU A 204 3.48 -18.42 8.30
CA LEU A 204 3.04 -18.13 6.93
C LEU A 204 2.16 -19.27 6.38
N ARG A 205 2.57 -20.51 6.55
CA ARG A 205 1.74 -21.67 6.18
C ARG A 205 0.37 -21.62 6.85
N TYR A 206 0.32 -21.38 8.15
CA TYR A 206 -0.95 -21.26 8.87
C TYR A 206 -1.85 -20.17 8.28
N ASN A 207 -1.29 -18.99 7.98
CA ASN A 207 -2.06 -17.87 7.43
C ASN A 207 -2.65 -18.15 6.04
N VAL A 208 -1.97 -18.93 5.19
CA VAL A 208 -2.44 -19.21 3.82
C VAL A 208 -3.33 -20.45 3.72
N THR A 209 -3.48 -21.23 4.80
CA THR A 209 -4.28 -22.48 4.82
C THR A 209 -5.52 -22.41 5.69
N ARG A 210 -5.75 -21.33 6.45
CA ARG A 210 -6.92 -21.14 7.31
C ARG A 210 -8.11 -20.50 6.59
#